data_6f8016572ea040f3fdd6ea847fb07ebd
#
_entry.id   6f8016572ea040f3fdd6ea847fb07ebd
#
_cell.length_a   1.000
_cell.length_b   1.000
_cell.length_c   1.000
_cell.angle_alpha   90.00
_cell.angle_beta   90.00
_cell.angle_gamma   90.00
#
_symmetry.space_group_name_H-M   'P 1'
#
loop_
_entity.id
_entity.type
_entity.pdbx_description
1 polymer ?
#
loop_
_entity_poly.entity_id
_entity_poly.type
_entity_poly.pdbx_seq_one_letter_code
_entity_poly.pdbx_strand_id
1 'polypeptide(L)'
;MGNLFFYYFIQKIIMRCFIVSLLLLFCIGCTSNSGALFIKKTSDHTGIGFINKLTYTEEFNPYTYRNFYNGAGVAVGDVNNDGLLDLFFTGNIVGNKLYLNQGNFKFKDITVSAGVGCEEVWSSGSTFVDLNHDGFLDLYVCKSGKPGGAHRNNELFINNGDLTFTESSKAYGLDIIGLSVQAAFFDADRDGDL
;
A
#
# COMPACT_ATOMS: atom_id res chain seq x y z
N MET A 1 -76.86 4.00 22.71
CA MET A 1 -75.89 4.66 21.76
C MET A 1 -74.44 4.73 22.23
N GLY A 2 -74.09 4.54 23.50
CA GLY A 2 -72.70 4.68 23.99
C GLY A 2 -71.77 3.57 23.60
N ASN A 3 -72.22 2.31 23.44
CA ASN A 3 -71.32 1.17 23.20
C ASN A 3 -70.77 1.10 21.79
N LEU A 4 -71.45 1.66 20.80
CA LEU A 4 -70.95 1.62 19.38
C LEU A 4 -69.82 2.63 19.17
N PHE A 5 -69.87 3.77 19.86
CA PHE A 5 -68.83 4.80 19.77
C PHE A 5 -67.51 4.36 20.43
N PHE A 6 -67.62 3.64 21.55
CA PHE A 6 -66.47 3.08 22.28
C PHE A 6 -65.80 1.97 21.50
N TYR A 7 -66.58 1.12 20.84
CA TYR A 7 -66.05 0.05 19.97
C TYR A 7 -65.28 0.61 18.78
N TYR A 8 -65.77 1.65 18.15
CA TYR A 8 -65.15 2.31 17.01
C TYR A 8 -63.81 3.01 17.40
N PHE A 9 -63.80 3.56 18.63
CA PHE A 9 -62.61 4.22 19.19
C PHE A 9 -61.49 3.21 19.49
N ILE A 10 -61.81 2.07 20.08
CA ILE A 10 -60.86 1.00 20.36
C ILE A 10 -60.31 0.41 19.06
N GLN A 11 -61.13 0.17 18.05
CA GLN A 11 -60.65 -0.32 16.76
C GLN A 11 -59.66 0.62 16.09
N LYS A 12 -59.88 1.94 16.16
CA LYS A 12 -58.93 2.92 15.63
C LYS A 12 -57.61 2.92 16.38
N ILE A 13 -57.60 2.72 17.67
CA ILE A 13 -56.36 2.62 18.46
C ILE A 13 -55.59 1.36 18.11
N ILE A 14 -56.26 0.21 18.05
CA ILE A 14 -55.63 -1.07 17.70
C ILE A 14 -55.02 -1.00 16.29
N MET A 15 -55.75 -0.42 15.33
CA MET A 15 -55.28 -0.26 13.95
C MET A 15 -54.07 0.67 13.87
N ARG A 16 -54.01 1.75 14.64
CA ARG A 16 -52.84 2.65 14.73
C ARG A 16 -51.64 1.96 15.36
N CYS A 17 -51.83 1.21 16.45
CA CYS A 17 -50.79 0.43 17.09
C CYS A 17 -50.24 -0.65 16.14
N PHE A 18 -51.10 -1.31 15.35
CA PHE A 18 -50.71 -2.31 14.37
C PHE A 18 -49.88 -1.69 13.23
N ILE A 19 -50.28 -0.51 12.74
CA ILE A 19 -49.52 0.21 11.69
C ILE A 19 -48.17 0.67 12.21
N VAL A 20 -48.09 1.19 13.44
CA VAL A 20 -46.83 1.61 14.07
C VAL A 20 -45.90 0.39 14.31
N SER A 21 -46.45 -0.74 14.76
CA SER A 21 -45.72 -1.98 14.95
C SER A 21 -45.19 -2.55 13.61
N LEU A 22 -46.00 -2.46 12.55
CA LEU A 22 -45.59 -2.88 11.19
C LEU A 22 -44.48 -1.99 10.61
N LEU A 23 -44.57 -0.66 10.86
CA LEU A 23 -43.51 0.30 10.47
C LEU A 23 -42.22 0.09 11.25
N LEU A 24 -42.30 -0.26 12.54
CA LEU A 24 -41.11 -0.60 13.34
C LEU A 24 -40.45 -1.90 12.88
N LEU A 25 -41.22 -2.89 12.42
CA LEU A 25 -40.67 -4.12 11.83
C LEU A 25 -39.95 -3.87 10.49
N PHE A 26 -40.33 -2.89 9.71
CA PHE A 26 -39.62 -2.49 8.48
C PHE A 26 -38.29 -1.77 8.74
N CYS A 27 -38.08 -1.19 9.93
CA CYS A 27 -36.80 -0.54 10.28
C CYS A 27 -35.72 -1.50 10.75
N ILE A 28 -36.00 -2.78 10.98
CA ILE A 28 -35.02 -3.77 11.47
C ILE A 28 -34.31 -4.50 10.32
N GLY A 29 -34.64 -4.20 9.09
CA GLY A 29 -34.18 -4.94 7.92
C GLY A 29 -33.14 -4.22 7.06
N CYS A 30 -31.97 -3.86 7.58
CA CYS A 30 -30.77 -3.63 6.76
C CYS A 30 -29.49 -3.63 7.59
N THR A 31 -29.15 -4.75 8.19
CA THR A 31 -27.76 -5.12 8.37
C THR A 31 -27.45 -6.22 7.35
N SER A 32 -27.41 -5.86 6.08
CA SER A 32 -26.76 -6.72 5.12
C SER A 32 -25.27 -6.71 5.49
N ASN A 33 -24.82 -7.72 6.20
CA ASN A 33 -23.47 -8.16 6.18
C ASN A 33 -23.19 -8.71 4.75
N SER A 34 -23.30 -7.84 3.75
CA SER A 34 -22.71 -8.10 2.45
C SER A 34 -21.23 -8.24 2.74
N GLY A 35 -20.67 -9.44 2.65
CA GLY A 35 -19.27 -9.72 2.89
C GLY A 35 -18.45 -8.71 2.09
N ALA A 36 -17.93 -7.68 2.77
CA ALA A 36 -17.14 -6.66 2.12
C ALA A 36 -15.94 -7.38 1.48
N LEU A 37 -15.79 -7.24 0.16
CA LEU A 37 -14.68 -7.86 -0.59
C LEU A 37 -13.32 -7.37 -0.04
N PHE A 38 -13.29 -6.15 0.54
CA PHE A 38 -12.11 -5.56 1.15
C PHE A 38 -12.41 -5.14 2.58
N ILE A 39 -11.48 -5.44 3.48
CA ILE A 39 -11.54 -5.07 4.89
C ILE A 39 -10.38 -4.12 5.18
N LYS A 40 -10.68 -2.90 5.61
CA LYS A 40 -9.65 -1.94 6.06
C LYS A 40 -9.02 -2.41 7.37
N LYS A 41 -7.70 -2.58 7.38
CA LYS A 41 -6.92 -2.81 8.60
C LYS A 41 -6.33 -1.49 9.09
N THR A 42 -6.28 -1.29 10.41
CA THR A 42 -5.67 -0.10 11.02
C THR A 42 -4.15 -0.28 11.17
N SER A 43 -3.42 0.82 11.27
CA SER A 43 -1.98 0.81 11.57
C SER A 43 -1.66 0.12 12.90
N ASP A 44 -2.50 0.31 13.91
CA ASP A 44 -2.35 -0.36 15.22
C ASP A 44 -2.46 -1.88 15.11
N HIS A 45 -3.28 -2.38 14.18
CA HIS A 45 -3.38 -3.82 13.92
C HIS A 45 -2.20 -4.32 13.11
N THR A 46 -1.81 -3.58 12.06
CA THR A 46 -0.81 -4.03 11.10
C THR A 46 0.62 -3.73 11.50
N GLY A 47 0.87 -2.73 12.34
CA GLY A 47 2.20 -2.20 12.62
C GLY A 47 2.76 -1.31 11.51
N ILE A 48 2.01 -1.08 10.40
CA ILE A 48 2.45 -0.23 9.30
C ILE A 48 2.13 1.22 9.63
N GLY A 49 3.17 1.99 9.91
CA GLY A 49 3.08 3.43 10.20
C GLY A 49 3.57 4.33 9.06
N PHE A 50 3.86 3.78 7.88
CA PHE A 50 4.35 4.55 6.74
C PHE A 50 3.35 5.60 6.26
N ILE A 51 3.84 6.82 6.08
CA ILE A 51 3.10 7.94 5.50
C ILE A 51 4.01 8.61 4.47
N ASN A 52 3.65 8.57 3.21
CA ASN A 52 4.34 9.33 2.15
C ASN A 52 3.99 10.82 2.29
N LYS A 53 4.57 11.48 3.30
CA LYS A 53 4.30 12.88 3.60
C LYS A 53 5.09 13.78 2.65
N LEU A 54 4.39 14.60 1.88
CA LEU A 54 4.99 15.61 1.03
C LEU A 54 5.04 16.96 1.74
N THR A 55 6.24 17.55 1.80
CA THR A 55 6.47 18.91 2.29
C THR A 55 7.04 19.72 1.12
N TYR A 56 6.40 20.82 0.75
CA TYR A 56 6.88 21.66 -0.36
C TYR A 56 7.68 22.86 0.16
N THR A 57 8.62 23.31 -0.66
CA THR A 57 9.41 24.52 -0.47
C THR A 57 9.19 25.48 -1.65
N GLU A 58 9.79 26.68 -1.60
CA GLU A 58 9.76 27.60 -2.75
C GLU A 58 10.43 27.00 -4.00
N GLU A 59 11.51 26.23 -3.80
CA GLU A 59 12.28 25.63 -4.89
C GLU A 59 11.68 24.30 -5.38
N PHE A 60 10.96 23.57 -4.52
CA PHE A 60 10.44 22.24 -4.85
C PHE A 60 8.98 22.11 -4.43
N ASN A 61 8.09 22.25 -5.40
CA ASN A 61 6.65 22.30 -5.24
C ASN A 61 5.95 21.92 -6.56
N PRO A 62 4.61 21.83 -6.61
CA PRO A 62 3.87 21.44 -7.82
C PRO A 62 4.10 22.31 -9.05
N TYR A 63 4.52 23.56 -8.88
CA TYR A 63 4.81 24.47 -10.00
C TYR A 63 6.20 24.24 -10.59
N THR A 64 7.18 23.85 -9.74
CA THR A 64 8.55 23.58 -10.18
C THR A 64 8.77 22.12 -10.57
N TYR A 65 7.90 21.21 -10.10
CA TYR A 65 7.93 19.79 -10.42
C TYR A 65 6.51 19.25 -10.62
N ARG A 66 6.11 19.04 -11.88
CA ARG A 66 4.74 18.62 -12.23
C ARG A 66 4.30 17.31 -11.58
N ASN A 67 5.23 16.39 -11.37
CA ASN A 67 4.97 15.06 -10.81
C ASN A 67 4.94 15.04 -9.27
N PHE A 68 4.89 16.21 -8.62
CA PHE A 68 4.98 16.34 -7.18
C PHE A 68 3.91 15.53 -6.42
N TYR A 69 2.73 15.36 -6.99
CA TYR A 69 1.62 14.61 -6.40
C TYR A 69 1.36 13.25 -7.07
N ASN A 70 2.30 12.72 -7.86
CA ASN A 70 2.09 11.43 -8.53
C ASN A 70 2.08 10.22 -7.57
N GLY A 71 2.47 10.44 -6.31
CA GLY A 71 2.55 9.37 -5.32
C GLY A 71 3.87 8.60 -5.40
N ALA A 72 3.87 7.46 -4.77
CA ALA A 72 5.00 6.55 -4.66
C ALA A 72 4.54 5.11 -4.97
N GLY A 73 5.46 4.15 -4.97
CA GLY A 73 5.19 2.76 -5.32
C GLY A 73 5.06 1.84 -4.10
N VAL A 74 4.53 0.66 -4.38
CA VAL A 74 4.51 -0.47 -3.44
C VAL A 74 4.94 -1.71 -4.21
N ALA A 75 5.92 -2.44 -3.68
CA ALA A 75 6.25 -3.79 -4.13
C ALA A 75 5.78 -4.82 -3.09
N VAL A 76 5.34 -5.97 -3.57
CA VAL A 76 4.85 -7.08 -2.75
C VAL A 76 5.61 -8.34 -3.15
N GLY A 77 6.24 -9.03 -2.22
CA GLY A 77 7.01 -10.25 -2.46
C GLY A 77 7.45 -10.90 -1.16
N ASP A 78 7.79 -12.16 -1.20
CA ASP A 78 8.34 -12.92 -0.08
C ASP A 78 9.88 -12.80 -0.14
N VAL A 79 10.47 -11.94 0.69
CA VAL A 79 11.90 -11.63 0.62
C VAL A 79 12.77 -12.60 1.43
N ASN A 80 12.17 -13.44 2.25
CA ASN A 80 12.88 -14.40 3.11
C ASN A 80 12.48 -15.87 2.89
N ASN A 81 11.62 -16.13 1.89
CA ASN A 81 11.11 -17.45 1.52
C ASN A 81 10.36 -18.17 2.66
N ASP A 82 9.62 -17.42 3.51
CA ASP A 82 8.81 -17.98 4.59
C ASP A 82 7.35 -18.28 4.18
N GLY A 83 6.96 -17.96 2.95
CA GLY A 83 5.63 -18.14 2.41
C GLY A 83 4.67 -16.99 2.73
N LEU A 84 5.13 -15.92 3.35
CA LEU A 84 4.34 -14.72 3.65
C LEU A 84 4.81 -13.56 2.77
N LEU A 85 3.85 -12.82 2.22
CA LEU A 85 4.18 -11.67 1.35
C LEU A 85 4.56 -10.46 2.20
N ASP A 86 5.74 -9.91 1.96
CA ASP A 86 6.28 -8.70 2.53
C ASP A 86 5.92 -7.47 1.70
N LEU A 87 6.09 -6.29 2.28
CA LEU A 87 5.71 -5.03 1.65
C LEU A 87 6.88 -4.04 1.64
N PHE A 88 7.17 -3.49 0.47
CA PHE A 88 8.11 -2.39 0.33
C PHE A 88 7.38 -1.15 -0.18
N PHE A 89 7.47 -0.05 0.57
CA PHE A 89 6.90 1.24 0.20
C PHE A 89 8.00 2.21 -0.19
N THR A 90 7.88 2.84 -1.33
CA THR A 90 8.77 3.94 -1.72
C THR A 90 8.24 5.27 -1.17
N GLY A 91 9.16 6.17 -0.83
CA GLY A 91 8.85 7.51 -0.36
C GLY A 91 9.35 8.59 -1.32
N ASN A 92 8.59 9.67 -1.52
CA ASN A 92 8.99 10.74 -2.43
C ASN A 92 10.02 11.70 -1.81
N ILE A 93 9.80 12.14 -0.58
CA ILE A 93 10.74 12.97 0.21
C ILE A 93 10.87 12.44 1.64
N VAL A 94 10.39 11.25 1.87
CA VAL A 94 10.56 10.47 3.10
C VAL A 94 11.26 9.17 2.73
N GLY A 95 11.98 8.57 3.67
CA GLY A 95 12.67 7.29 3.44
C GLY A 95 11.72 6.17 3.04
N ASN A 96 12.20 5.25 2.22
CA ASN A 96 11.50 4.01 1.87
C ASN A 96 11.28 3.15 3.12
N LYS A 97 10.35 2.20 3.05
CA LYS A 97 10.09 1.27 4.16
C LYS A 97 9.91 -0.16 3.67
N LEU A 98 10.65 -1.08 4.30
CA LEU A 98 10.49 -2.52 4.13
C LEU A 98 9.84 -3.11 5.39
N TYR A 99 8.70 -3.76 5.19
CA TYR A 99 7.91 -4.38 6.24
C TYR A 99 7.86 -5.89 6.06
N LEU A 100 8.47 -6.62 6.99
CA LEU A 100 8.42 -8.07 7.04
C LEU A 100 7.08 -8.54 7.62
N ASN A 101 6.42 -9.45 6.93
CA ASN A 101 5.14 -10.02 7.34
C ASN A 101 5.36 -11.06 8.45
N GLN A 102 4.63 -10.94 9.54
CA GLN A 102 4.67 -11.85 10.69
C GLN A 102 3.42 -12.74 10.79
N GLY A 103 2.63 -12.80 9.72
CA GLY A 103 1.34 -13.47 9.70
C GLY A 103 0.21 -12.61 10.29
N ASN A 104 -1.04 -13.01 10.03
CA ASN A 104 -2.25 -12.34 10.51
C ASN A 104 -2.31 -10.82 10.20
N PHE A 105 -1.72 -10.38 9.09
CA PHE A 105 -1.58 -8.96 8.71
C PHE A 105 -0.83 -8.12 9.75
N LYS A 106 0.15 -8.70 10.41
CA LYS A 106 1.09 -7.97 11.28
C LYS A 106 2.43 -7.87 10.58
N PHE A 107 3.02 -6.69 10.62
CA PHE A 107 4.25 -6.39 9.91
C PHE A 107 5.27 -5.74 10.86
N LYS A 108 6.54 -6.03 10.64
CA LYS A 108 7.67 -5.45 11.36
C LYS A 108 8.50 -4.60 10.39
N ASP A 109 8.74 -3.34 10.73
CA ASP A 109 9.68 -2.50 9.98
C ASP A 109 11.11 -3.03 10.17
N ILE A 110 11.73 -3.47 9.08
CA ILE A 110 13.11 -3.93 9.04
C ILE A 110 14.01 -3.05 8.16
N THR A 111 13.53 -1.91 7.73
CA THR A 111 14.18 -1.00 6.77
C THR A 111 15.64 -0.73 7.10
N VAL A 112 15.91 -0.36 8.36
CA VAL A 112 17.27 0.02 8.79
C VAL A 112 18.19 -1.19 8.81
N SER A 113 17.74 -2.32 9.34
CA SER A 113 18.54 -3.55 9.38
C SER A 113 18.77 -4.13 7.98
N ALA A 114 17.80 -3.98 7.09
CA ALA A 114 17.91 -4.42 5.71
C ALA A 114 18.77 -3.50 4.83
N GLY A 115 18.97 -2.23 5.22
CA GLY A 115 19.80 -1.28 4.48
C GLY A 115 19.14 -0.69 3.23
N VAL A 116 17.79 -0.64 3.16
CA VAL A 116 17.03 -0.24 1.95
C VAL A 116 16.26 1.09 2.10
N GLY A 117 16.61 1.91 3.06
CA GLY A 117 15.84 3.12 3.42
C GLY A 117 15.80 4.23 2.37
N CYS A 118 16.88 4.49 1.65
CA CYS A 118 17.01 5.55 0.64
C CYS A 118 16.43 6.88 1.11
N GLU A 119 17.02 7.46 2.15
CA GLU A 119 16.52 8.71 2.72
C GLU A 119 16.84 9.93 1.84
N GLU A 120 16.01 10.97 1.91
CA GLU A 120 16.16 12.27 1.22
C GLU A 120 16.20 12.18 -0.31
N VAL A 121 15.65 11.13 -0.91
CA VAL A 121 15.56 10.94 -2.35
C VAL A 121 14.13 10.73 -2.79
N TRP A 122 13.84 11.08 -4.06
CA TRP A 122 12.52 10.88 -4.63
C TRP A 122 12.43 9.47 -5.23
N SER A 123 12.03 8.49 -4.42
CA SER A 123 11.71 7.16 -4.94
C SER A 123 10.30 7.15 -5.53
N SER A 124 10.10 6.49 -6.66
CA SER A 124 8.84 6.38 -7.37
C SER A 124 8.30 4.95 -7.34
N GLY A 125 8.53 4.14 -8.36
CA GLY A 125 8.14 2.73 -8.38
C GLY A 125 9.19 1.82 -7.76
N SER A 126 8.78 0.61 -7.41
CA SER A 126 9.69 -0.46 -6.98
C SER A 126 9.18 -1.81 -7.48
N THR A 127 10.09 -2.75 -7.66
CA THR A 127 9.81 -4.10 -8.15
C THR A 127 10.70 -5.09 -7.42
N PHE A 128 10.11 -6.19 -6.94
CA PHE A 128 10.86 -7.36 -6.52
C PHE A 128 11.10 -8.28 -7.71
N VAL A 129 12.30 -8.81 -7.82
CA VAL A 129 12.73 -9.70 -8.90
C VAL A 129 13.91 -10.53 -8.41
N ASP A 130 14.00 -11.79 -8.74
CA ASP A 130 15.20 -12.61 -8.54
C ASP A 130 16.10 -12.41 -9.75
N LEU A 131 17.00 -11.42 -9.69
CA LEU A 131 17.81 -11.00 -10.84
C LEU A 131 19.05 -11.87 -11.04
N ASN A 132 19.59 -12.41 -9.96
CA ASN A 132 20.80 -13.25 -9.97
C ASN A 132 20.50 -14.76 -9.94
N HIS A 133 19.19 -15.15 -9.93
CA HIS A 133 18.70 -16.53 -9.89
C HIS A 133 19.20 -17.34 -8.67
N ASP A 134 19.33 -16.68 -7.51
CA ASP A 134 19.71 -17.35 -6.26
C ASP A 134 18.51 -17.84 -5.44
N GLY A 135 17.28 -17.55 -5.90
CA GLY A 135 16.03 -17.93 -5.26
C GLY A 135 15.52 -16.94 -4.23
N PHE A 136 16.23 -15.82 -4.00
CA PHE A 136 15.75 -14.72 -3.17
C PHE A 136 15.35 -13.52 -4.04
N LEU A 137 14.30 -12.80 -3.61
CA LEU A 137 13.85 -11.62 -4.34
C LEU A 137 14.75 -10.43 -4.03
N ASP A 138 15.38 -9.90 -5.07
CA ASP A 138 16.09 -8.62 -5.09
C ASP A 138 15.08 -7.47 -5.20
N LEU A 139 15.53 -6.25 -4.92
CA LEU A 139 14.69 -5.06 -4.95
C LEU A 139 15.25 -4.00 -5.90
N TYR A 140 14.49 -3.64 -6.91
CA TYR A 140 14.82 -2.51 -7.78
C TYR A 140 13.94 -1.32 -7.46
N VAL A 141 14.56 -0.14 -7.25
CA VAL A 141 13.89 1.12 -6.88
C VAL A 141 14.12 2.16 -7.97
N CYS A 142 13.04 2.57 -8.60
CA CYS A 142 13.04 3.67 -9.55
C CYS A 142 13.12 5.02 -8.84
N LYS A 143 13.93 5.92 -9.36
CA LYS A 143 14.09 7.28 -8.84
C LYS A 143 13.72 8.35 -9.86
N SER A 144 13.19 9.43 -9.34
CA SER A 144 12.72 10.57 -10.11
C SER A 144 13.12 11.88 -9.41
N GLY A 145 12.25 12.85 -9.34
CA GLY A 145 12.45 14.10 -8.62
C GLY A 145 12.81 15.28 -9.52
N LYS A 146 13.22 16.39 -8.90
CA LYS A 146 13.52 17.63 -9.62
C LYS A 146 14.62 17.43 -10.65
N PRO A 147 14.42 17.83 -11.92
CA PRO A 147 15.46 17.78 -12.93
C PRO A 147 16.75 18.49 -12.46
N GLY A 148 17.91 17.84 -12.64
CA GLY A 148 19.19 18.34 -12.15
C GLY A 148 19.46 18.14 -10.65
N GLY A 149 18.52 17.54 -9.92
CA GLY A 149 18.72 17.15 -8.51
C GLY A 149 19.74 16.02 -8.35
N ALA A 150 20.32 15.91 -7.17
CA ALA A 150 21.21 14.81 -6.80
C ALA A 150 20.44 13.49 -6.57
N HIS A 151 21.14 12.37 -6.57
CA HIS A 151 20.62 11.04 -6.20
C HIS A 151 19.39 10.58 -6.98
N ARG A 152 19.44 10.75 -8.30
CA ARG A 152 18.35 10.34 -9.22
C ARG A 152 18.62 9.03 -9.94
N ASN A 153 19.72 8.38 -9.66
CA ASN A 153 20.00 7.04 -10.19
C ASN A 153 19.14 6.01 -9.49
N ASN A 154 18.55 5.13 -10.30
CA ASN A 154 17.84 3.97 -9.80
C ASN A 154 18.77 3.12 -8.94
N GLU A 155 18.22 2.39 -8.00
CA GLU A 155 18.98 1.52 -7.11
C GLU A 155 18.52 0.07 -7.25
N LEU A 156 19.49 -0.83 -7.26
CA LEU A 156 19.30 -2.27 -7.20
C LEU A 156 19.90 -2.78 -5.89
N PHE A 157 19.11 -3.40 -5.09
CA PHE A 157 19.49 -4.03 -3.83
C PHE A 157 19.43 -5.54 -3.99
N ILE A 158 20.59 -6.19 -4.03
CA ILE A 158 20.71 -7.66 -4.06
C ILE A 158 20.46 -8.20 -2.66
N ASN A 159 19.55 -9.16 -2.56
CA ASN A 159 19.22 -9.83 -1.30
C ASN A 159 20.33 -10.81 -0.89
N ASN A 160 20.86 -10.69 0.31
CA ASN A 160 21.91 -11.55 0.82
C ASN A 160 21.39 -12.87 1.43
N GLY A 161 20.06 -13.11 1.43
CA GLY A 161 19.40 -14.28 2.02
C GLY A 161 19.30 -14.28 3.55
N ASP A 162 19.69 -13.18 4.21
CA ASP A 162 19.68 -13.01 5.67
C ASP A 162 18.88 -11.79 6.14
N LEU A 163 17.95 -11.29 5.31
CA LEU A 163 17.18 -10.06 5.51
C LEU A 163 18.02 -8.77 5.42
N THR A 164 19.23 -8.84 4.89
CA THR A 164 20.04 -7.68 4.51
C THR A 164 20.17 -7.60 3.00
N PHE A 165 20.45 -6.41 2.48
CA PHE A 165 20.59 -6.17 1.06
C PHE A 165 21.87 -5.40 0.77
N THR A 166 22.46 -5.66 -0.42
CA THR A 166 23.64 -4.96 -0.91
C THR A 166 23.30 -4.12 -2.13
N GLU A 167 23.53 -2.80 -2.06
CA GLU A 167 23.34 -1.92 -3.22
C GLU A 167 24.34 -2.30 -4.32
N SER A 168 23.84 -2.60 -5.51
CA SER A 168 24.62 -3.19 -6.62
C SER A 168 24.25 -2.61 -7.99
N SER A 169 23.47 -1.54 -8.05
CA SER A 169 22.95 -1.00 -9.32
C SER A 169 24.04 -0.69 -10.33
N LYS A 170 25.16 -0.13 -9.88
CA LYS A 170 26.30 0.18 -10.72
C LYS A 170 27.01 -1.06 -11.25
N ALA A 171 27.10 -2.11 -10.45
CA ALA A 171 27.72 -3.37 -10.86
C ALA A 171 26.94 -4.08 -11.95
N TYR A 172 25.63 -3.94 -11.95
CA TYR A 172 24.71 -4.49 -12.95
C TYR A 172 24.41 -3.52 -14.10
N GLY A 173 24.94 -2.28 -14.10
CA GLY A 173 24.64 -1.27 -15.13
C GLY A 173 23.20 -0.74 -15.07
N LEU A 174 22.54 -0.86 -13.93
CA LEU A 174 21.15 -0.49 -13.69
C LEU A 174 21.01 0.82 -12.89
N ASP A 175 22.10 1.55 -12.67
CA ASP A 175 22.15 2.86 -12.02
C ASP A 175 21.67 4.00 -12.94
N ILE A 176 20.57 3.77 -13.63
CA ILE A 176 20.01 4.65 -14.65
C ILE A 176 19.62 6.00 -14.03
N ILE A 177 20.15 7.08 -14.57
CA ILE A 177 19.79 8.45 -14.16
C ILE A 177 18.66 8.97 -15.05
N GLY A 178 17.51 9.25 -14.45
CA GLY A 178 16.37 9.70 -15.25
C GLY A 178 15.20 10.23 -14.42
N LEU A 179 14.03 10.18 -15.02
CA LEU A 179 12.73 10.36 -14.38
C LEU A 179 12.01 9.01 -14.43
N SER A 180 12.63 8.00 -13.81
CA SER A 180 12.10 6.65 -13.79
C SER A 180 10.81 6.61 -12.95
N VAL A 181 9.78 5.92 -13.44
CA VAL A 181 8.49 5.82 -12.74
C VAL A 181 8.27 4.39 -12.24
N GLN A 182 8.52 3.41 -13.09
CA GLN A 182 8.37 1.97 -12.79
C GLN A 182 9.32 1.16 -13.66
N ALA A 183 9.72 -0.01 -13.18
CA ALA A 183 10.46 -1.01 -13.94
C ALA A 183 9.68 -2.33 -13.97
N ALA A 184 9.83 -3.06 -15.06
CA ALA A 184 9.35 -4.42 -15.20
C ALA A 184 10.50 -5.26 -15.74
N PHE A 185 10.71 -6.42 -15.16
CA PHE A 185 11.70 -7.40 -15.59
C PHE A 185 10.98 -8.59 -16.22
N PHE A 186 11.51 -9.09 -17.30
CA PHE A 186 10.97 -10.27 -17.97
C PHE A 186 12.02 -10.87 -18.90
N ASP A 187 12.00 -12.17 -19.04
CA ASP A 187 12.81 -12.92 -19.99
C ASP A 187 12.28 -12.64 -21.41
N ALA A 188 13.05 -11.87 -22.20
CA ALA A 188 12.62 -11.36 -23.50
C ALA A 188 12.71 -12.38 -24.63
N ASP A 189 13.68 -13.29 -24.58
CA ASP A 189 13.97 -14.30 -25.62
C ASP A 189 13.77 -15.74 -25.14
N ARG A 190 13.39 -15.92 -23.89
CA ARG A 190 13.06 -17.20 -23.25
C ARG A 190 14.26 -18.14 -23.11
N ASP A 191 15.41 -17.57 -22.85
CA ASP A 191 16.63 -18.34 -22.57
C ASP A 191 16.86 -18.60 -21.08
N GLY A 192 16.01 -18.00 -20.21
CA GLY A 192 15.97 -18.21 -18.76
C GLY A 192 16.67 -17.10 -17.97
N ASP A 193 17.21 -16.08 -18.63
CA ASP A 193 17.71 -14.87 -17.93
C ASP A 193 16.79 -13.64 -18.13
N LEU A 194 17.03 -12.53 -17.37
CA LEU A 194 16.16 -11.33 -17.32
C LEU A 194 16.82 -10.11 -17.95
#